data_180697d5d1177dbd78b19f34f3f5aa55
#
_entry.id   180697d5d1177dbd78b19f34f3f5aa55
#
_cell.length_a   1.000
_cell.length_b   1.000
_cell.length_c   1.000
_cell.angle_alpha   90.00
_cell.angle_beta   90.00
_cell.angle_gamma   90.00
#
_symmetry.space_group_name_H-M   'P 1'
#
loop_
_entity.id
_entity.type
_entity.pdbx_description
1 polymer ?
#
loop_
_entity_poly.entity_id
_entity_poly.type
_entity_poly.pdbx_seq_one_letter_code
_entity_poly.pdbx_strand_id
1 'polypeptide(L)'
;MLTIEQIQVAAAQVGLDDVGVAQADVVTEDKAFMEQWIVDSGLWIVDSGVKSEDKLWYLGQNRQKRYDPRVLVPGTKTVVVGVLTFEHSGRDYHRTMKSKLYALEAKLKEIAGEEIVSADYQHIFCDSAPFLERRWAQKAGLGFIGKNHAFIHPQLGSLVHLGELCLNITLPLYPSTPLLPQCGACRLCIDACPRGVLGKPTWDVHQCIAYETNECLICQNSCPYNEKSQ
;
A
#
# COMPACT_ATOMS: atom_id res chain seq x y z
N MET A 1 2.03 -6.05 -26.62
CA MET A 1 2.54 -5.51 -25.35
C MET A 1 1.43 -4.64 -24.77
N LEU A 2 1.05 -4.85 -23.52
CA LEU A 2 0.00 -4.06 -22.84
C LEU A 2 0.42 -2.58 -22.76
N THR A 3 -0.55 -1.67 -22.93
CA THR A 3 -0.34 -0.23 -22.69
C THR A 3 -0.92 0.16 -21.32
N ILE A 4 -0.51 1.31 -20.79
CA ILE A 4 -1.04 1.86 -19.52
C ILE A 4 -2.55 2.07 -19.65
N GLU A 5 -3.02 2.64 -20.75
CA GLU A 5 -4.45 2.90 -21.00
C GLU A 5 -5.26 1.60 -20.99
N GLN A 6 -4.72 0.52 -21.55
CA GLN A 6 -5.39 -0.80 -21.52
C GLN A 6 -5.51 -1.33 -20.08
N ILE A 7 -4.47 -1.14 -19.24
CA ILE A 7 -4.50 -1.54 -17.83
C ILE A 7 -5.53 -0.71 -17.07
N GLN A 8 -5.58 0.61 -17.29
CA GLN A 8 -6.55 1.50 -16.66
C GLN A 8 -7.99 1.17 -17.05
N VAL A 9 -8.24 0.93 -18.34
CA VAL A 9 -9.56 0.52 -18.83
C VAL A 9 -9.99 -0.81 -18.23
N ALA A 10 -9.08 -1.80 -18.17
CA ALA A 10 -9.36 -3.10 -17.56
C ALA A 10 -9.68 -2.95 -16.06
N ALA A 11 -8.94 -2.12 -15.34
CA ALA A 11 -9.16 -1.85 -13.92
C ALA A 11 -10.52 -1.18 -13.66
N ALA A 12 -10.88 -0.18 -14.45
CA ALA A 12 -12.19 0.48 -14.39
C ALA A 12 -13.32 -0.51 -14.67
N GLN A 13 -13.17 -1.39 -15.65
CA GLN A 13 -14.20 -2.41 -16.00
C GLN A 13 -14.43 -3.43 -14.87
N VAL A 14 -13.43 -3.71 -14.03
CA VAL A 14 -13.61 -4.58 -12.86
C VAL A 14 -14.03 -3.79 -11.62
N GLY A 15 -14.15 -2.46 -11.73
CA GLY A 15 -14.62 -1.58 -10.68
C GLY A 15 -13.55 -1.25 -9.63
N LEU A 16 -12.27 -1.20 -9.99
CA LEU A 16 -11.25 -0.51 -9.21
C LEU A 16 -11.38 1.00 -9.44
N ASP A 17 -11.14 1.80 -8.41
CA ASP A 17 -11.21 3.27 -8.49
C ASP A 17 -9.96 3.86 -9.15
N ASP A 18 -8.81 3.21 -8.98
CA ASP A 18 -7.59 3.50 -9.73
C ASP A 18 -6.65 2.29 -9.73
N VAL A 19 -5.64 2.33 -10.59
CA VAL A 19 -4.61 1.31 -10.72
C VAL A 19 -3.27 1.93 -11.09
N GLY A 20 -2.21 1.46 -10.46
CA GLY A 20 -0.84 1.85 -10.80
C GLY A 20 0.07 0.65 -11.00
N VAL A 21 1.21 0.88 -11.63
CA VAL A 21 2.18 -0.16 -11.97
C VAL A 21 3.57 0.26 -11.51
N ALA A 22 4.23 -0.61 -10.76
CA ALA A 22 5.61 -0.44 -10.32
C ALA A 22 6.47 -1.63 -10.75
N GLN A 23 7.73 -1.37 -11.08
CA GLN A 23 8.71 -2.43 -11.26
C GLN A 23 8.99 -3.11 -9.91
N ALA A 24 9.03 -4.44 -9.92
CA ALA A 24 9.38 -5.20 -8.73
C ALA A 24 10.86 -5.01 -8.40
N ASP A 25 11.12 -4.25 -7.35
CA ASP A 25 12.46 -3.90 -6.89
C ASP A 25 12.51 -3.86 -5.36
N VAL A 26 13.71 -3.78 -4.79
CA VAL A 26 13.85 -3.64 -3.33
C VAL A 26 13.36 -2.27 -2.89
N VAL A 27 12.50 -2.24 -1.87
CA VAL A 27 12.11 -1.01 -1.18
C VAL A 27 13.21 -0.64 -0.20
N THR A 28 14.05 0.31 -0.57
CA THR A 28 15.20 0.75 0.23
C THR A 28 14.87 1.92 1.15
N GLU A 29 13.88 2.73 0.76
CA GLU A 29 13.55 4.00 1.39
C GLU A 29 13.08 3.85 2.85
N ASP A 30 12.32 2.80 3.14
CA ASP A 30 11.80 2.54 4.49
C ASP A 30 12.65 1.53 5.27
N LYS A 31 13.57 0.82 4.60
CA LYS A 31 14.30 -0.29 5.21
C LYS A 31 15.08 0.14 6.45
N ALA A 32 15.89 1.19 6.34
CA ALA A 32 16.71 1.65 7.46
C ALA A 32 15.85 2.12 8.64
N PHE A 33 14.75 2.84 8.37
CA PHE A 33 13.81 3.27 9.40
C PHE A 33 13.12 2.07 10.07
N MET A 34 12.61 1.13 9.28
CA MET A 34 11.92 -0.07 9.80
C MET A 34 12.85 -0.95 10.64
N GLU A 35 14.08 -1.18 10.17
CA GLU A 35 15.06 -1.99 10.91
C GLU A 35 15.40 -1.33 12.26
N GLN A 36 15.64 -0.02 12.28
CA GLN A 36 15.88 0.70 13.51
C GLN A 36 14.66 0.65 14.44
N TRP A 37 13.47 0.91 13.91
CA TRP A 37 12.24 0.87 14.70
C TRP A 37 11.98 -0.53 15.30
N ILE A 38 12.23 -1.61 14.57
CA ILE A 38 12.10 -2.99 15.04
C ILE A 38 13.06 -3.24 16.21
N VAL A 39 14.29 -2.72 16.13
CA VAL A 39 15.29 -2.84 17.21
C VAL A 39 14.83 -2.05 18.44
N ASP A 40 14.45 -0.80 18.26
CA ASP A 40 14.05 0.11 19.34
C ASP A 40 12.78 -0.36 20.07
N SER A 41 11.86 -1.01 19.33
CA SER A 41 10.63 -1.60 19.87
C SER A 41 10.83 -2.99 20.49
N GLY A 42 12.03 -3.55 20.46
CA GLY A 42 12.31 -4.90 20.96
C GLY A 42 11.72 -6.03 20.11
N LEU A 43 11.18 -5.73 18.94
CA LEU A 43 10.50 -6.70 18.07
C LEU A 43 11.46 -7.59 17.29
N TRP A 44 12.76 -7.34 17.33
CA TRP A 44 13.79 -8.20 16.73
C TRP A 44 13.82 -9.61 17.32
N ILE A 45 13.33 -9.79 18.57
CA ILE A 45 13.24 -11.09 19.25
C ILE A 45 12.26 -12.03 18.53
N VAL A 46 11.33 -11.50 17.77
CA VAL A 46 10.25 -12.26 17.13
C VAL A 46 10.74 -13.14 15.97
N ASP A 47 11.86 -12.80 15.35
CA ASP A 47 12.51 -13.67 14.33
C ASP A 47 12.95 -15.04 14.91
N SER A 48 13.09 -15.13 16.23
CA SER A 48 13.39 -16.38 16.95
C SER A 48 12.16 -17.23 17.30
N GLY A 49 10.97 -16.87 16.81
CA GLY A 49 9.72 -17.60 17.06
C GLY A 49 9.00 -17.24 18.36
N VAL A 50 9.50 -16.28 19.12
CA VAL A 50 8.86 -15.78 20.34
C VAL A 50 7.80 -14.74 19.95
N LYS A 51 6.53 -14.95 20.32
CA LYS A 51 5.47 -13.95 20.16
C LYS A 51 5.64 -12.86 21.21
N SER A 52 5.64 -11.60 20.77
CA SER A 52 5.55 -10.43 21.65
C SER A 52 4.07 -10.16 22.00
N GLU A 53 3.83 -9.54 23.15
CA GLU A 53 2.51 -9.00 23.53
C GLU A 53 2.12 -7.77 22.70
N ASP A 54 3.08 -7.16 21.98
CA ASP A 54 2.87 -6.03 21.10
C ASP A 54 2.00 -6.45 19.89
N LYS A 55 0.93 -5.71 19.62
CA LYS A 55 0.04 -5.93 18.47
C LYS A 55 0.76 -5.88 17.12
N LEU A 56 1.89 -5.19 17.05
CA LEU A 56 2.70 -5.03 15.83
C LEU A 56 3.84 -6.05 15.73
N TRP A 57 3.88 -7.05 16.60
CA TRP A 57 4.92 -8.08 16.63
C TRP A 57 5.20 -8.70 15.25
N TYR A 58 4.17 -8.85 14.42
CA TYR A 58 4.28 -9.43 13.08
C TYR A 58 5.15 -8.58 12.12
N LEU A 59 5.39 -7.29 12.43
CA LEU A 59 6.26 -6.43 11.63
C LEU A 59 7.73 -6.85 11.74
N GLY A 60 8.12 -7.46 12.85
CA GLY A 60 9.45 -8.06 13.03
C GLY A 60 9.66 -9.35 12.23
N GLN A 61 8.58 -9.99 11.77
CA GLN A 61 8.66 -11.22 11.00
C GLN A 61 8.75 -10.98 9.50
N ASN A 62 9.35 -11.93 8.79
CA ASN A 62 9.38 -11.93 7.31
C ASN A 62 9.93 -10.62 6.70
N ARG A 63 10.88 -9.98 7.37
CA ARG A 63 11.44 -8.67 6.96
C ARG A 63 11.90 -8.64 5.51
N GLN A 64 12.64 -9.66 5.07
CA GLN A 64 13.13 -9.77 3.69
C GLN A 64 11.98 -9.74 2.67
N LYS A 65 10.91 -10.50 2.95
CA LYS A 65 9.71 -10.53 2.10
C LYS A 65 9.00 -9.18 2.06
N ARG A 66 9.09 -8.40 3.15
CA ARG A 66 8.46 -7.08 3.27
C ARG A 66 9.14 -6.03 2.37
N TYR A 67 10.46 -6.15 2.22
CA TYR A 67 11.23 -5.19 1.44
C TYR A 67 11.35 -5.58 -0.04
N ASP A 68 11.19 -6.85 -0.38
CA ASP A 68 11.35 -7.31 -1.75
C ASP A 68 10.23 -8.26 -2.17
N PRO A 69 9.35 -7.83 -3.08
CA PRO A 69 8.23 -8.66 -3.55
C PRO A 69 8.71 -9.93 -4.26
N ARG A 70 9.94 -9.95 -4.78
CA ARG A 70 10.53 -11.12 -5.45
C ARG A 70 10.92 -12.23 -4.44
N VAL A 71 11.14 -11.87 -3.18
CA VAL A 71 11.33 -12.84 -2.08
C VAL A 71 9.99 -13.38 -1.59
N LEU A 72 8.93 -12.55 -1.64
CA LEU A 72 7.58 -12.96 -1.26
C LEU A 72 6.95 -13.86 -2.33
N VAL A 73 7.05 -13.44 -3.60
CA VAL A 73 6.55 -14.14 -4.79
C VAL A 73 7.69 -14.26 -5.81
N PRO A 74 8.40 -15.40 -5.85
CA PRO A 74 9.52 -15.61 -6.77
C PRO A 74 9.11 -15.42 -8.21
N GLY A 75 9.97 -14.75 -9.00
CA GLY A 75 9.71 -14.47 -10.41
C GLY A 75 8.91 -13.20 -10.67
N THR A 76 8.47 -12.47 -9.65
CA THR A 76 7.80 -11.17 -9.82
C THR A 76 8.70 -10.17 -10.55
N LYS A 77 8.16 -9.57 -11.61
CA LYS A 77 8.80 -8.47 -12.37
C LYS A 77 8.06 -7.15 -12.21
N THR A 78 6.75 -7.24 -11.96
CA THR A 78 5.88 -6.07 -11.82
C THR A 78 4.93 -6.25 -10.64
N VAL A 79 4.70 -5.17 -9.91
CA VAL A 79 3.65 -5.05 -8.90
C VAL A 79 2.59 -4.11 -9.46
N VAL A 80 1.37 -4.61 -9.63
CA VAL A 80 0.19 -3.81 -9.95
C VAL A 80 -0.52 -3.50 -8.65
N VAL A 81 -0.80 -2.23 -8.40
CA VAL A 81 -1.49 -1.78 -7.19
C VAL A 81 -2.87 -1.26 -7.56
N GLY A 82 -3.90 -1.89 -7.01
CA GLY A 82 -5.29 -1.45 -7.13
C GLY A 82 -5.71 -0.58 -5.96
N VAL A 83 -6.60 0.38 -6.24
CA VAL A 83 -7.17 1.28 -5.24
C VAL A 83 -8.69 1.10 -5.19
N LEU A 84 -9.23 1.04 -3.97
CA LEU A 84 -10.67 1.14 -3.70
C LEU A 84 -10.93 2.17 -2.62
N THR A 85 -11.87 3.06 -2.83
CA THR A 85 -12.38 3.94 -1.79
C THR A 85 -13.14 3.13 -0.73
N PHE A 86 -13.23 3.65 0.49
CA PHE A 86 -14.02 3.01 1.56
C PHE A 86 -15.49 2.84 1.14
N GLU A 87 -16.02 3.73 0.33
CA GLU A 87 -17.38 3.67 -0.21
C GLU A 87 -17.59 2.45 -1.12
N HIS A 88 -16.63 2.18 -2.01
CA HIS A 88 -16.71 1.10 -3.00
C HIS A 88 -16.21 -0.24 -2.50
N SER A 89 -15.54 -0.29 -1.34
CA SER A 89 -14.94 -1.52 -0.81
C SER A 89 -15.94 -2.46 -0.11
N GLY A 90 -17.06 -1.92 0.37
CA GLY A 90 -18.06 -2.69 1.11
C GLY A 90 -17.56 -3.18 2.49
N ARG A 91 -18.34 -4.04 3.17
CA ARG A 91 -18.03 -4.51 4.53
C ARG A 91 -16.80 -5.42 4.59
N ASP A 92 -16.59 -6.25 3.57
CA ASP A 92 -15.42 -7.14 3.45
C ASP A 92 -14.51 -6.63 2.31
N TYR A 93 -13.78 -5.57 2.59
CA TYR A 93 -12.90 -4.96 1.61
C TYR A 93 -11.79 -5.90 1.12
N HIS A 94 -11.29 -6.80 1.98
CA HIS A 94 -10.27 -7.78 1.58
C HIS A 94 -10.79 -8.69 0.47
N ARG A 95 -12.00 -9.22 0.64
CA ARG A 95 -12.64 -10.08 -0.37
C ARG A 95 -12.95 -9.29 -1.64
N THR A 96 -13.50 -8.08 -1.49
CA THR A 96 -13.83 -7.21 -2.61
C THR A 96 -12.59 -6.88 -3.43
N MET A 97 -11.52 -6.41 -2.78
CA MET A 97 -10.26 -6.08 -3.44
C MET A 97 -9.65 -7.29 -4.14
N LYS A 98 -9.51 -8.42 -3.45
CA LYS A 98 -8.97 -9.65 -4.05
C LYS A 98 -9.78 -10.11 -5.26
N SER A 99 -11.12 -10.10 -5.17
CA SER A 99 -11.99 -10.47 -6.29
C SER A 99 -11.78 -9.59 -7.51
N LYS A 100 -11.63 -8.26 -7.31
CA LYS A 100 -11.35 -7.31 -8.40
C LYS A 100 -9.96 -7.50 -8.99
N LEU A 101 -8.96 -7.77 -8.18
CA LEU A 101 -7.59 -8.03 -8.66
C LEU A 101 -7.49 -9.35 -9.45
N TYR A 102 -8.21 -10.40 -9.04
CA TYR A 102 -8.32 -11.63 -9.85
C TYR A 102 -9.04 -11.37 -11.17
N ALA A 103 -10.11 -10.57 -11.17
CA ALA A 103 -10.79 -10.19 -12.40
C ALA A 103 -9.92 -9.30 -13.30
N LEU A 104 -9.12 -8.39 -12.72
CA LEU A 104 -8.15 -7.60 -13.47
C LEU A 104 -7.10 -8.51 -14.11
N GLU A 105 -6.51 -9.44 -13.35
CA GLU A 105 -5.54 -10.39 -13.88
C GLU A 105 -6.11 -11.16 -15.08
N ALA A 106 -7.33 -11.67 -14.98
CA ALA A 106 -8.00 -12.38 -16.06
C ALA A 106 -8.15 -11.52 -17.32
N LYS A 107 -8.54 -10.25 -17.17
CA LYS A 107 -8.62 -9.30 -18.29
C LYS A 107 -7.27 -8.97 -18.90
N LEU A 108 -6.23 -8.81 -18.09
CA LEU A 108 -4.89 -8.57 -18.59
C LEU A 108 -4.37 -9.78 -19.39
N LYS A 109 -4.66 -11.00 -18.93
CA LYS A 109 -4.37 -12.25 -19.67
C LYS A 109 -5.09 -12.30 -21.01
N GLU A 110 -6.37 -11.93 -21.04
CA GLU A 110 -7.17 -11.87 -22.28
C GLU A 110 -6.57 -10.90 -23.31
N ILE A 111 -6.12 -9.71 -22.85
CA ILE A 111 -5.56 -8.67 -23.74
C ILE A 111 -4.14 -9.01 -24.20
N ALA A 112 -3.30 -9.55 -23.33
CA ALA A 112 -1.89 -9.81 -23.61
C ALA A 112 -1.61 -11.20 -24.18
N GLY A 113 -2.60 -12.10 -24.17
CA GLY A 113 -2.40 -13.52 -24.44
C GLY A 113 -1.88 -14.30 -23.22
N GLU A 114 -1.58 -15.59 -23.40
CA GLU A 114 -1.23 -16.52 -22.31
C GLU A 114 0.14 -16.23 -21.63
N GLU A 115 0.86 -15.19 -22.03
CA GLU A 115 2.18 -14.85 -21.49
C GLU A 115 2.15 -14.37 -20.02
N ILE A 116 0.99 -13.93 -19.53
CA ILE A 116 0.84 -13.58 -18.11
C ILE A 116 0.63 -14.86 -17.32
N VAL A 117 1.69 -15.43 -16.82
CA VAL A 117 1.64 -16.51 -15.84
C VAL A 117 1.80 -15.88 -14.48
N SER A 118 0.82 -16.07 -13.60
CA SER A 118 1.01 -15.79 -12.17
C SER A 118 2.14 -16.67 -11.66
N ALA A 119 3.12 -16.04 -11.03
CA ALA A 119 4.38 -16.71 -10.69
C ALA A 119 4.20 -17.79 -9.59
N ASP A 120 3.13 -17.72 -8.79
CA ASP A 120 2.84 -18.68 -7.73
C ASP A 120 1.35 -18.60 -7.34
N TYR A 121 0.91 -19.59 -6.55
CA TYR A 121 -0.48 -19.76 -6.11
C TYR A 121 -1.01 -18.59 -5.26
N GLN A 122 -0.12 -17.86 -4.56
CA GLN A 122 -0.47 -16.66 -3.79
C GLN A 122 0.31 -15.46 -4.32
N HIS A 123 -0.31 -14.67 -5.16
CA HIS A 123 0.29 -13.51 -5.82
C HIS A 123 -0.60 -12.25 -5.74
N ILE A 124 -1.74 -12.35 -5.06
CA ILE A 124 -2.69 -11.24 -4.82
C ILE A 124 -2.84 -11.05 -3.32
N PHE A 125 -2.61 -9.82 -2.87
CA PHE A 125 -2.59 -9.43 -1.47
C PHE A 125 -3.50 -8.22 -1.23
N CYS A 126 -4.00 -8.13 -0.01
CA CYS A 126 -4.67 -6.96 0.54
C CYS A 126 -4.63 -7.13 2.06
N ASP A 127 -3.79 -6.40 2.76
CA ASP A 127 -3.53 -6.50 4.21
C ASP A 127 -3.23 -7.93 4.72
N SER A 128 -2.84 -8.84 3.84
CA SER A 128 -2.74 -10.28 4.15
C SER A 128 -1.33 -10.86 4.01
N ALA A 129 -0.34 -10.02 3.70
CA ALA A 129 1.04 -10.43 3.48
C ALA A 129 2.02 -9.42 4.07
N PRO A 130 3.30 -9.80 4.27
CA PRO A 130 4.35 -8.85 4.60
C PRO A 130 4.67 -7.95 3.39
N PHE A 131 3.81 -7.01 3.10
CA PHE A 131 3.91 -6.07 1.99
C PHE A 131 3.87 -4.63 2.50
N LEU A 132 4.66 -3.73 1.94
CA LEU A 132 4.62 -2.29 2.25
C LEU A 132 3.66 -1.58 1.29
N GLU A 133 2.35 -1.88 1.39
CA GLU A 133 1.31 -1.48 0.45
C GLU A 133 1.34 0.02 0.12
N ARG A 134 1.42 0.89 1.15
CA ARG A 134 1.50 2.35 0.95
C ARG A 134 2.71 2.77 0.13
N ARG A 135 3.85 2.11 0.33
CA ARG A 135 5.07 2.39 -0.44
C ARG A 135 4.95 1.91 -1.87
N TRP A 136 4.33 0.75 -2.08
CA TRP A 136 4.09 0.24 -3.43
C TRP A 136 3.10 1.10 -4.19
N ALA A 137 2.04 1.60 -3.54
CA ALA A 137 1.13 2.57 -4.14
C ALA A 137 1.85 3.87 -4.55
N GLN A 138 2.78 4.36 -3.73
CA GLN A 138 3.62 5.51 -4.07
C GLN A 138 4.57 5.19 -5.24
N LYS A 139 5.25 4.04 -5.25
CA LYS A 139 6.12 3.60 -6.36
C LYS A 139 5.34 3.41 -7.66
N ALA A 140 4.09 2.99 -7.57
CA ALA A 140 3.17 2.86 -8.69
C ALA A 140 2.61 4.20 -9.22
N GLY A 141 3.01 5.33 -8.62
CA GLY A 141 2.62 6.67 -9.06
C GLY A 141 1.20 7.10 -8.66
N LEU A 142 0.55 6.36 -7.76
CA LEU A 142 -0.84 6.60 -7.36
C LEU A 142 -1.00 7.72 -6.33
N GLY A 143 0.07 8.11 -5.65
CA GLY A 143 -0.02 9.11 -4.60
C GLY A 143 1.27 9.24 -3.79
N PHE A 144 1.13 9.70 -2.56
CA PHE A 144 2.25 9.94 -1.66
C PHE A 144 1.91 9.56 -0.21
N ILE A 145 2.93 9.37 0.61
CA ILE A 145 2.75 9.15 2.05
C ILE A 145 2.73 10.51 2.75
N GLY A 146 1.63 10.82 3.41
CA GLY A 146 1.42 12.11 4.08
C GLY A 146 2.10 12.22 5.45
N LYS A 147 2.05 13.42 6.05
CA LYS A 147 2.56 13.68 7.40
C LYS A 147 1.81 12.91 8.50
N ASN A 148 0.62 12.39 8.18
CA ASN A 148 -0.16 11.48 9.02
C ASN A 148 0.21 10.01 8.83
N HIS A 149 1.25 9.71 8.06
CA HIS A 149 1.71 8.36 7.69
C HIS A 149 0.68 7.52 6.90
N ALA A 150 -0.45 8.09 6.48
CA ALA A 150 -1.36 7.45 5.55
C ALA A 150 -0.89 7.64 4.10
N PHE A 151 -1.25 6.70 3.23
CA PHE A 151 -1.18 6.93 1.80
C PHE A 151 -2.28 7.94 1.41
N ILE A 152 -1.95 8.90 0.55
CA ILE A 152 -2.86 9.94 0.06
C ILE A 152 -2.88 9.88 -1.46
N HIS A 153 -4.04 9.53 -2.00
CA HIS A 153 -4.31 9.62 -3.43
C HIS A 153 -4.74 11.06 -3.77
N PRO A 154 -4.21 11.70 -4.84
CA PRO A 154 -4.48 13.11 -5.13
C PRO A 154 -5.95 13.46 -5.35
N GLN A 155 -6.74 12.54 -5.91
CA GLN A 155 -8.17 12.71 -6.20
C GLN A 155 -9.08 12.01 -5.19
N LEU A 156 -8.68 10.82 -4.70
CA LEU A 156 -9.52 9.97 -3.84
C LEU A 156 -9.25 10.16 -2.33
N GLY A 157 -8.25 10.98 -1.97
CA GLY A 157 -7.91 11.20 -0.58
C GLY A 157 -7.17 10.02 0.08
N SER A 158 -7.29 9.89 1.38
CA SER A 158 -6.60 8.86 2.17
C SER A 158 -7.54 7.77 2.73
N LEU A 159 -8.84 7.87 2.46
CA LEU A 159 -9.82 6.86 2.85
C LEU A 159 -9.96 5.81 1.74
N VAL A 160 -8.85 5.12 1.49
CA VAL A 160 -8.73 4.11 0.43
C VAL A 160 -8.10 2.83 0.96
N HIS A 161 -8.49 1.71 0.38
CA HIS A 161 -7.86 0.41 0.53
C HIS A 161 -6.93 0.15 -0.65
N LEU A 162 -5.82 -0.48 -0.38
CA LEU A 162 -4.82 -0.89 -1.36
C LEU A 162 -4.82 -2.40 -1.51
N GLY A 163 -4.42 -2.88 -2.66
CA GLY A 163 -4.18 -4.30 -2.88
C GLY A 163 -3.20 -4.50 -4.02
N GLU A 164 -2.42 -5.56 -3.95
CA GLU A 164 -1.31 -5.84 -4.85
C GLU A 164 -1.54 -7.12 -5.64
N LEU A 165 -1.15 -7.06 -6.91
CA LEU A 165 -1.07 -8.17 -7.84
C LEU A 165 0.38 -8.26 -8.34
N CYS A 166 1.08 -9.35 -7.99
CA CYS A 166 2.44 -9.63 -8.41
C CYS A 166 2.44 -10.42 -9.73
N LEU A 167 3.07 -9.87 -10.77
CA LEU A 167 3.14 -10.48 -12.10
C LEU A 167 4.57 -10.80 -12.50
N ASN A 168 4.76 -11.90 -13.23
CA ASN A 168 6.05 -12.34 -13.76
C ASN A 168 6.44 -11.70 -15.11
N ILE A 169 5.62 -10.79 -15.61
CA ILE A 169 5.88 -10.03 -16.84
C ILE A 169 6.27 -8.59 -16.51
N THR A 170 6.98 -7.96 -17.43
CA THR A 170 7.24 -6.52 -17.35
C THR A 170 6.09 -5.76 -18.01
N LEU A 171 5.42 -4.92 -17.24
CA LEU A 171 4.40 -4.00 -17.73
C LEU A 171 5.01 -2.60 -17.96
N PRO A 172 4.39 -1.77 -18.80
CA PRO A 172 4.80 -0.39 -18.95
C PRO A 172 4.59 0.34 -17.63
N LEU A 173 5.60 1.13 -17.25
CA LEU A 173 5.51 1.98 -16.06
C LEU A 173 4.82 3.27 -16.44
N TYR A 174 4.08 3.84 -15.47
CA TYR A 174 3.64 5.21 -15.62
C TYR A 174 4.86 6.11 -15.86
N PRO A 175 4.78 7.05 -16.83
CA PRO A 175 5.83 8.06 -16.94
C PRO A 175 5.99 8.67 -15.57
N SER A 176 7.26 8.82 -15.13
CA SER A 176 7.57 9.41 -13.82
C SER A 176 6.70 10.64 -13.62
N THR A 177 5.71 10.52 -12.76
CA THR A 177 4.70 11.55 -12.54
C THR A 177 5.44 12.81 -12.12
N PRO A 178 5.14 13.98 -12.72
CA PRO A 178 5.62 15.25 -12.16
C PRO A 178 5.31 15.23 -10.67
N LEU A 179 6.24 15.72 -9.86
CA LEU A 179 6.18 15.72 -8.39
C LEU A 179 4.72 15.77 -7.92
N LEU A 180 4.22 14.61 -7.47
CA LEU A 180 2.85 14.50 -6.96
C LEU A 180 2.64 15.58 -5.90
N PRO A 181 1.47 16.20 -5.83
CA PRO A 181 1.16 17.11 -4.74
C PRO A 181 1.53 16.44 -3.42
N GLN A 182 2.19 17.18 -2.56
CA GLN A 182 2.61 16.70 -1.24
C GLN A 182 2.03 17.62 -0.18
N CYS A 183 2.17 17.25 1.09
CA CYS A 183 1.66 18.06 2.20
C CYS A 183 2.24 19.49 2.26
N GLY A 184 3.43 19.73 1.69
CA GLY A 184 4.06 21.05 1.73
C GLY A 184 4.06 21.66 3.14
N ALA A 185 3.54 22.88 3.28
CA ALA A 185 3.43 23.58 4.56
C ALA A 185 2.20 23.16 5.39
N CYS A 186 1.29 22.32 4.87
CA CYS A 186 0.08 21.89 5.58
C CYS A 186 0.42 21.15 6.88
N ARG A 187 -0.32 21.46 7.96
CA ARG A 187 -0.18 20.88 9.29
C ARG A 187 -1.50 20.38 9.89
N LEU A 188 -2.60 20.42 9.16
CA LEU A 188 -3.94 20.14 9.70
C LEU A 188 -4.03 18.81 10.46
N CYS A 189 -3.48 17.73 9.91
CA CYS A 189 -3.48 16.43 10.57
C CYS A 189 -2.60 16.40 11.84
N ILE A 190 -1.50 17.19 11.86
CA ILE A 190 -0.60 17.29 13.02
C ILE A 190 -1.31 18.02 14.14
N ASP A 191 -1.93 19.17 13.82
CA ASP A 191 -2.57 20.05 14.80
C ASP A 191 -3.89 19.44 15.33
N ALA A 192 -4.55 18.61 14.53
CA ALA A 192 -5.76 17.88 14.93
C ALA A 192 -5.47 16.63 15.79
N CYS A 193 -4.23 16.13 15.85
CA CYS A 193 -3.92 14.91 16.57
C CYS A 193 -4.03 15.13 18.08
N PRO A 194 -5.00 14.49 18.80
CA PRO A 194 -5.25 14.78 20.22
C PRO A 194 -4.10 14.33 21.13
N ARG A 195 -3.23 13.42 20.67
CA ARG A 195 -2.04 12.97 21.39
C ARG A 195 -0.74 13.65 20.93
N GLY A 196 -0.81 14.49 19.88
CA GLY A 196 0.33 15.22 19.36
C GLY A 196 1.50 14.31 18.92
N VAL A 197 1.21 13.12 18.41
CA VAL A 197 2.24 12.14 18.02
C VAL A 197 2.79 12.40 16.63
N LEU A 198 2.06 13.13 15.79
CA LEU A 198 2.46 13.44 14.42
C LEU A 198 3.40 14.65 14.36
N GLY A 199 4.20 14.72 13.28
CA GLY A 199 5.10 15.85 13.02
C GLY A 199 6.37 15.89 13.87
N LYS A 200 6.63 14.85 14.66
CA LYS A 200 7.89 14.66 15.40
C LYS A 200 8.93 13.95 14.50
N PRO A 201 10.24 14.16 14.75
CA PRO A 201 11.29 13.45 14.02
C PRO A 201 11.17 11.92 14.14
N THR A 202 10.73 11.45 15.30
CA THR A 202 10.44 10.04 15.58
C THR A 202 8.95 9.89 15.88
N TRP A 203 8.29 9.04 15.11
CA TRP A 203 6.88 8.70 15.34
C TRP A 203 6.77 7.42 16.14
N ASP A 204 6.19 7.53 17.33
CA ASP A 204 5.89 6.36 18.17
C ASP A 204 4.43 5.96 17.96
N VAL A 205 4.22 4.88 17.22
CA VAL A 205 2.89 4.35 16.91
C VAL A 205 2.13 3.90 18.17
N HIS A 206 2.81 3.48 19.23
CA HIS A 206 2.19 3.00 20.48
C HIS A 206 1.44 4.14 21.20
N GLN A 207 1.82 5.39 20.96
CA GLN A 207 1.11 6.56 21.46
C GLN A 207 -0.11 6.94 20.60
N CYS A 208 -0.31 6.34 19.45
CA CYS A 208 -1.45 6.61 18.57
C CYS A 208 -2.73 5.98 19.11
N ILE A 209 -3.84 6.72 19.14
CA ILE A 209 -5.14 6.18 19.54
C ILE A 209 -5.54 4.97 18.67
N ALA A 210 -5.26 5.01 17.37
CA ALA A 210 -5.56 3.90 16.48
C ALA A 210 -4.83 2.60 16.84
N TYR A 211 -3.65 2.68 17.50
CA TYR A 211 -2.97 1.49 18.01
C TYR A 211 -3.80 0.80 19.11
N GLU A 212 -4.47 1.57 19.96
CA GLU A 212 -5.30 1.05 21.04
C GLU A 212 -6.67 0.57 20.56
N THR A 213 -7.35 1.39 19.74
CA THR A 213 -8.78 1.24 19.41
C THR A 213 -9.05 0.67 18.03
N ASN A 214 -8.09 0.74 17.10
CA ASN A 214 -8.22 0.48 15.66
C ASN A 214 -9.21 1.41 14.92
N GLU A 215 -9.72 2.47 15.55
CA GLU A 215 -10.84 3.27 15.02
C GLU A 215 -10.56 4.76 14.86
N CYS A 216 -9.36 5.25 15.16
CA CYS A 216 -9.08 6.68 15.09
C CYS A 216 -8.75 7.12 13.65
N LEU A 217 -9.59 7.95 13.07
CA LEU A 217 -9.42 8.57 11.75
C LEU A 217 -9.24 10.10 11.80
N ILE A 218 -9.02 10.70 12.97
CA ILE A 218 -9.00 12.17 13.14
C ILE A 218 -8.01 12.83 12.19
N CYS A 219 -6.79 12.33 12.09
CA CYS A 219 -5.76 12.87 11.20
C CYS A 219 -6.07 12.70 9.70
N GLN A 220 -6.80 11.65 9.33
CA GLN A 220 -7.26 11.45 7.95
C GLN A 220 -8.44 12.37 7.65
N ASN A 221 -9.43 12.44 8.54
CA ASN A 221 -10.59 13.33 8.38
C ASN A 221 -10.21 14.81 8.32
N SER A 222 -9.09 15.20 8.93
CA SER A 222 -8.55 16.56 8.86
C SER A 222 -7.73 16.82 7.60
N CYS A 223 -7.56 15.84 6.72
CA CYS A 223 -6.76 15.98 5.52
C CYS A 223 -7.57 16.64 4.40
N PRO A 224 -7.10 17.77 3.81
CA PRO A 224 -7.85 18.47 2.77
C PRO A 224 -7.99 17.68 1.47
N TYR A 225 -7.24 16.60 1.31
CA TYR A 225 -7.41 15.70 0.18
C TYR A 225 -8.69 14.84 0.30
N ASN A 226 -9.20 14.63 1.52
CA ASN A 226 -10.46 13.91 1.73
C ASN A 226 -11.70 14.78 1.51
N GLU A 227 -11.59 16.13 1.62
CA GLU A 227 -12.68 17.04 1.31
C GLU A 227 -13.02 17.10 -0.19
N LYS A 228 -12.06 16.74 -1.06
CA LYS A 228 -12.26 16.72 -2.51
C LYS A 228 -12.94 15.45 -3.02
N SER A 229 -13.11 14.47 -2.16
CA SER A 229 -13.65 13.14 -2.48
C SER A 229 -15.16 13.02 -2.16
N GLN A 230 -15.82 14.14 -1.78
CA GLN A 230 -17.24 14.20 -1.48
C GLN A 230 -18.02 14.87 -2.64
#